data_6fcc5eb49aa045f76eb4849c16683975
#
_entry.id   6fcc5eb49aa045f76eb4849c16683975
#
_cell.length_a   1.000
_cell.length_b   1.000
_cell.length_c   1.000
_cell.angle_alpha   90.00
_cell.angle_beta   90.00
_cell.angle_gamma   90.00
#
_symmetry.space_group_name_H-M   'P 1'
#
loop_
_entity.id
_entity.type
_entity.pdbx_description
1 polymer ?
#
loop_
_entity_poly.entity_id
_entity_poly.type
_entity_poly.pdbx_seq_one_letter_code
_entity_poly.pdbx_strand_id
1 'polypeptide(L)'
;VKAIFYYPDLLLSCDPTDRETYYRSKPCLLIEVLSDSTARLDSREKRFAYQTLPSLREYLLVSQTHREVQIFRRQNEWAPEIHQAGQVRLDCLGFDLPLDLIYEDVPEL
;
A
#
# COMPACT_ATOMS: atom_id res chain seq x y z
N VAL A 1 -1.30 16.90 -19.03
CA VAL A 1 -1.06 15.89 -18.02
C VAL A 1 -1.18 14.50 -18.62
N LYS A 2 -0.15 13.73 -18.50
CA LYS A 2 -0.15 12.35 -18.98
C LYS A 2 -0.95 11.47 -18.03
N ALA A 3 -1.96 10.78 -18.53
CA ALA A 3 -2.72 9.83 -17.72
C ALA A 3 -1.86 8.58 -17.50
N ILE A 4 -1.68 8.21 -16.26
CA ILE A 4 -0.93 7.02 -15.89
C ILE A 4 -1.90 6.09 -15.16
N PHE A 5 -2.00 4.84 -15.65
CA PHE A 5 -2.90 3.86 -15.07
C PHE A 5 -2.09 2.74 -14.45
N TYR A 6 -2.21 2.60 -13.13
CA TYR A 6 -1.62 1.50 -12.39
C TYR A 6 -2.72 0.73 -11.68
N TYR A 7 -2.51 -0.57 -11.53
CA TYR A 7 -3.46 -1.43 -10.85
C TYR A 7 -2.78 -1.99 -9.61
N PRO A 8 -3.08 -1.44 -8.42
CA PRO A 8 -2.52 -1.99 -7.19
C PRO A 8 -3.10 -3.37 -6.90
N ASP A 9 -2.37 -4.18 -6.15
CA ASP A 9 -2.84 -5.50 -5.76
C ASP A 9 -4.11 -5.42 -4.91
N LEU A 10 -4.19 -4.39 -4.06
CA LEU A 10 -5.37 -4.15 -3.25
C LEU A 10 -5.63 -2.66 -3.14
N LEU A 11 -6.88 -2.30 -3.28
CA LEU A 11 -7.32 -0.91 -3.20
C LEU A 11 -8.55 -0.84 -2.31
N LEU A 12 -8.52 0.07 -1.34
CA LEU A 12 -9.64 0.31 -0.44
C LEU A 12 -10.08 1.76 -0.51
N SER A 13 -11.38 1.96 -0.64
CA SER A 13 -11.97 3.28 -0.64
C SER A 13 -12.74 3.49 0.66
N CYS A 14 -12.53 4.66 1.28
CA CYS A 14 -13.24 5.04 2.50
C CYS A 14 -14.44 5.92 2.20
N ASP A 15 -14.65 6.28 0.94
CA ASP A 15 -15.75 7.14 0.52
C ASP A 15 -16.97 6.26 0.19
N PRO A 16 -18.08 6.40 0.95
CA PRO A 16 -19.28 5.58 0.70
C PRO A 16 -19.94 5.86 -0.64
N THR A 17 -19.61 6.99 -1.29
CA THR A 17 -20.16 7.30 -2.60
C THR A 17 -19.37 6.69 -3.75
N ASP A 18 -18.18 6.13 -3.47
CA ASP A 18 -17.33 5.51 -4.48
C ASP A 18 -17.78 4.07 -4.71
N ARG A 19 -18.61 3.89 -5.74
CA ARG A 19 -19.30 2.62 -5.98
C ARG A 19 -18.88 1.93 -7.27
N GLU A 20 -17.73 2.30 -7.81
CA GLU A 20 -17.22 1.66 -9.01
C GLU A 20 -16.93 0.19 -8.76
N THR A 21 -17.35 -0.67 -9.69
CA THR A 21 -17.22 -2.12 -9.54
C THR A 21 -15.79 -2.61 -9.76
N TYR A 22 -15.11 -2.05 -10.76
CA TYR A 22 -13.82 -2.54 -11.20
C TYR A 22 -12.65 -1.68 -10.73
N TYR A 23 -12.91 -0.46 -10.30
CA TYR A 23 -11.88 0.41 -9.73
C TYR A 23 -12.53 1.40 -8.78
N ARG A 24 -11.72 2.00 -7.92
CA ARG A 24 -12.18 3.06 -7.03
C ARG A 24 -11.45 4.33 -7.40
N SER A 25 -12.20 5.40 -7.60
CA SER A 25 -11.63 6.70 -7.97
C SER A 25 -11.11 7.48 -6.77
N LYS A 26 -11.50 7.09 -5.57
CA LYS A 26 -11.14 7.79 -4.32
C LYS A 26 -10.58 6.79 -3.29
N PRO A 27 -9.45 6.13 -3.61
CA PRO A 27 -8.87 5.19 -2.64
C PRO A 27 -8.29 5.94 -1.45
N CYS A 28 -8.38 5.35 -0.27
CA CYS A 28 -7.73 5.87 0.92
C CYS A 28 -6.54 5.02 1.35
N LEU A 29 -6.51 3.77 0.93
CA LEU A 29 -5.42 2.84 1.20
C LEU A 29 -5.12 2.02 -0.04
N LEU A 30 -3.84 1.94 -0.40
CA LEU A 30 -3.37 1.05 -1.46
C LEU A 30 -2.36 0.09 -0.88
N ILE A 31 -2.40 -1.16 -1.32
CA ILE A 31 -1.45 -2.19 -0.91
C ILE A 31 -0.86 -2.81 -2.16
N GLU A 32 0.47 -2.87 -2.21
CA GLU A 32 1.21 -3.49 -3.29
C GLU A 32 2.12 -4.57 -2.73
N VAL A 33 2.15 -5.73 -3.38
CA VAL A 33 3.06 -6.80 -3.04
C VAL A 33 4.24 -6.72 -4.01
N LEU A 34 5.44 -6.53 -3.48
CA LEU A 34 6.64 -6.40 -4.29
C LEU A 34 7.16 -7.77 -4.69
N SER A 35 7.29 -7.99 -5.99
CA SER A 35 7.99 -9.16 -6.51
C SER A 35 9.42 -8.74 -6.85
N ASP A 36 10.30 -9.34 -6.94
CA ASP A 36 11.69 -9.36 -7.26
C ASP A 36 12.43 -8.12 -7.73
N SER A 37 13.40 -8.30 -8.55
CA SER A 37 14.49 -7.37 -8.86
C SER A 37 14.09 -6.04 -9.50
N THR A 38 12.97 -6.00 -10.21
CA THR A 38 12.50 -4.76 -10.86
C THR A 38 11.56 -3.96 -9.96
N ALA A 39 11.17 -4.50 -8.84
CA ALA A 39 10.18 -3.93 -7.95
C ALA A 39 10.54 -2.55 -7.45
N ARG A 40 11.82 -2.30 -7.25
CA ARG A 40 12.29 -1.05 -6.66
C ARG A 40 11.97 0.16 -7.53
N LEU A 41 12.24 0.08 -8.83
CA LEU A 41 11.94 1.17 -9.77
C LEU A 41 10.44 1.33 -9.95
N ASP A 42 9.76 0.21 -10.15
CA ASP A 42 8.32 0.18 -10.35
C ASP A 42 7.58 0.75 -9.15
N SER A 43 7.97 0.39 -7.94
CA SER A 43 7.30 0.87 -6.74
C SER A 43 7.53 2.36 -6.50
N ARG A 44 8.71 2.88 -6.85
CA ARG A 44 8.99 4.31 -6.72
C ARG A 44 8.11 5.12 -7.67
N GLU A 45 8.00 4.69 -8.92
CA GLU A 45 7.19 5.36 -9.92
C GLU A 45 5.72 5.34 -9.52
N LYS A 46 5.22 4.17 -9.12
CA LYS A 46 3.84 4.03 -8.66
C LYS A 46 3.56 4.89 -7.45
N ARG A 47 4.49 4.92 -6.49
CA ARG A 47 4.34 5.71 -5.28
C ARG A 47 4.16 7.20 -5.60
N PHE A 48 4.98 7.75 -6.50
CA PHE A 48 4.83 9.15 -6.90
C PHE A 48 3.50 9.41 -7.58
N ALA A 49 3.07 8.49 -8.44
CA ALA A 49 1.79 8.62 -9.12
C ALA A 49 0.62 8.58 -8.13
N TYR A 50 0.65 7.65 -7.18
CA TYR A 50 -0.42 7.51 -6.20
C TYR A 50 -0.50 8.68 -5.23
N GLN A 51 0.64 9.30 -4.91
CA GLN A 51 0.66 10.47 -4.03
C GLN A 51 -0.13 11.65 -4.60
N THR A 52 -0.36 11.65 -5.90
CA THR A 52 -1.17 12.70 -6.53
C THR A 52 -2.68 12.51 -6.31
N LEU A 53 -3.10 11.36 -5.81
CA LEU A 53 -4.51 11.10 -5.56
C LEU A 53 -4.93 11.81 -4.25
N PRO A 54 -5.86 12.78 -4.31
CA PRO A 54 -6.18 13.57 -3.11
C PRO A 54 -6.77 12.76 -1.96
N SER A 55 -7.44 11.66 -2.27
CA SER A 55 -8.09 10.82 -1.25
C SER A 55 -7.13 9.85 -0.57
N LEU A 56 -5.98 9.59 -1.17
CA LEU A 56 -5.05 8.59 -0.65
C LEU A 56 -4.40 9.06 0.64
N ARG A 57 -4.48 8.23 1.68
CA ARG A 57 -3.93 8.52 2.99
C ARG A 57 -2.76 7.63 3.33
N GLU A 58 -2.78 6.39 2.87
CA GLU A 58 -1.75 5.41 3.20
C GLU A 58 -1.45 4.51 2.02
N TYR A 59 -0.18 4.15 1.89
CA TYR A 59 0.30 3.27 0.85
C TYR A 59 1.24 2.25 1.48
N LEU A 60 0.89 0.96 1.37
CA LEU A 60 1.61 -0.14 2.01
C LEU A 60 2.30 -0.99 0.96
N LEU A 61 3.60 -1.23 1.14
CA LEU A 61 4.39 -2.13 0.30
C LEU A 61 4.76 -3.37 1.11
N VAL A 62 4.44 -4.54 0.59
CA VAL A 62 4.71 -5.82 1.26
C VAL A 62 5.77 -6.56 0.46
N SER A 63 6.89 -6.88 1.09
CA SER A 63 7.96 -7.64 0.43
C SER A 63 7.60 -9.12 0.33
N GLN A 64 7.94 -9.74 -0.80
CA GLN A 64 7.79 -11.19 -1.00
C GLN A 64 9.05 -11.96 -0.66
N THR A 65 10.19 -11.29 -0.59
CA THR A 65 11.48 -11.96 -0.45
C THR A 65 11.96 -12.06 0.99
N HIS A 66 11.43 -11.21 1.84
CA HIS A 66 11.76 -11.23 3.27
C HIS A 66 10.62 -10.59 4.06
N ARG A 67 10.58 -10.83 5.36
CA ARG A 67 9.52 -10.30 6.22
C ARG A 67 9.76 -8.81 6.45
N GLU A 68 9.12 -8.00 5.61
CA GLU A 68 9.24 -6.55 5.71
C GLU A 68 8.06 -5.87 5.02
N VAL A 69 7.49 -4.88 5.69
CA VAL A 69 6.51 -3.99 5.07
C VAL A 69 6.96 -2.55 5.24
N GLN A 70 6.64 -1.72 4.25
CA GLN A 70 6.89 -0.28 4.32
C GLN A 70 5.55 0.43 4.16
N ILE A 71 5.30 1.40 5.03
CA ILE A 71 4.08 2.19 4.92
C ILE A 71 4.45 3.66 4.73
N PHE A 72 3.75 4.30 3.80
CA PHE A 72 3.92 5.71 3.48
C PHE A 72 2.60 6.40 3.80
N ARG A 73 2.66 7.40 4.70
CA ARG A 73 1.45 8.09 5.17
C ARG A 73 1.48 9.55 4.74
N ARG A 74 0.35 10.03 4.24
CA ARG A 74 0.22 11.45 3.89
C ARG A 74 0.55 12.36 5.08
N GLN A 75 0.11 11.98 6.27
CA GLN A 75 0.35 12.77 7.48
C GLN A 75 1.83 12.88 7.86
N ASN A 76 2.67 12.00 7.33
CA ASN A 76 4.11 12.00 7.56
C ASN A 76 4.88 12.39 6.30
N GLU A 77 4.22 13.13 5.40
CA GLU A 77 4.81 13.60 4.16
C GLU A 77 5.36 12.47 3.30
N TRP A 78 4.70 11.29 3.38
CA TRP A 78 5.06 10.09 2.63
C TRP A 78 6.45 9.56 2.97
N ALA A 79 6.97 9.86 4.15
CA ALA A 79 8.23 9.29 4.60
C ALA A 79 8.06 7.79 4.86
N PRO A 80 9.04 6.97 4.46
CA PRO A 80 8.93 5.53 4.67
C PRO A 80 9.01 5.16 6.14
N GLU A 81 8.13 4.23 6.54
CA GLU A 81 8.10 3.66 7.88
C GLU A 81 8.21 2.16 7.70
N ILE A 82 9.28 1.55 8.18
CA ILE A 82 9.63 0.16 7.89
C ILE A 82 9.36 -0.71 9.11
N HIS A 83 8.65 -1.82 8.88
CA HIS A 83 8.34 -2.79 9.93
C HIS A 83 8.81 -4.17 9.49
N GLN A 84 9.59 -4.83 10.36
CA GLN A 84 10.09 -6.19 10.12
C GLN A 84 9.55 -7.18 11.14
N ALA A 85 8.82 -6.70 12.13
CA ALA A 85 8.23 -7.53 13.18
C ALA A 85 7.07 -6.78 13.80
N GLY A 86 6.27 -7.48 14.58
CA GLY A 86 5.15 -6.84 15.27
C GLY A 86 3.98 -6.56 14.35
N GLN A 87 3.51 -5.33 14.36
CA GLN A 87 2.32 -4.96 13.60
C GLN A 87 2.47 -3.57 13.02
N VAL A 88 1.72 -3.31 11.95
CA VAL A 88 1.67 -2.01 11.31
C VAL A 88 0.27 -1.44 11.49
N ARG A 89 0.19 -0.17 11.91
CA ARG A 89 -1.09 0.50 12.08
C ARG A 89 -1.62 0.96 10.72
N LEU A 90 -2.85 0.59 10.42
CA LEU A 90 -3.57 1.07 9.24
C LEU A 90 -4.64 2.06 9.72
N ASP A 91 -4.29 3.33 9.70
CA ASP A 91 -5.19 4.39 10.19
C ASP A 91 -6.49 4.47 9.39
N CYS A 92 -6.41 4.20 8.09
CA CYS A 92 -7.60 4.18 7.23
C CYS A 92 -8.64 3.18 7.70
N LEU A 93 -8.19 2.05 8.25
CA LEU A 93 -9.07 0.98 8.69
C LEU A 93 -9.27 0.98 10.20
N GLY A 94 -8.48 1.75 10.91
CA GLY A 94 -8.56 1.82 12.36
C GLY A 94 -8.14 0.57 13.08
N PHE A 95 -7.17 -0.19 12.53
CA PHE A 95 -6.70 -1.39 13.20
C PHE A 95 -5.21 -1.65 12.94
N ASP A 96 -4.62 -2.50 13.79
CA ASP A 96 -3.23 -2.90 13.70
C ASP A 96 -3.13 -4.23 12.95
N LEU A 97 -2.36 -4.24 11.87
CA LEU A 97 -2.18 -5.43 11.04
C LEU A 97 -0.90 -6.15 11.47
N PRO A 98 -1.03 -7.35 12.06
CA PRO A 98 0.18 -8.11 12.44
C PRO A 98 0.93 -8.61 11.21
N LEU A 99 2.26 -8.52 11.25
CA LEU A 99 3.07 -9.08 10.18
C LEU A 99 2.91 -10.60 10.10
N ASP A 100 2.69 -11.26 11.23
CA ASP A 100 2.42 -12.70 11.25
C ASP A 100 1.21 -13.08 10.39
N LEU A 101 0.20 -12.22 10.35
CA LEU A 101 -0.99 -12.46 9.54
C LEU A 101 -0.67 -12.31 8.05
N ILE A 102 0.14 -11.31 7.71
CA ILE A 102 0.53 -11.07 6.32
C ILE A 102 1.30 -12.27 5.76
N TYR A 103 2.17 -12.86 6.57
CA TYR A 103 3.08 -13.91 6.13
C TYR A 103 2.70 -15.30 6.65
N GLU A 104 1.45 -15.51 7.07
CA GLU A 104 1.07 -16.77 7.74
C GLU A 104 1.19 -18.01 6.85
N ASP A 105 1.02 -17.86 5.53
CA ASP A 105 1.15 -18.97 4.59
C ASP A 105 2.54 -19.06 3.98
N VAL A 106 3.50 -18.32 4.51
CA VAL A 106 4.86 -18.26 3.99
C VAL A 106 5.83 -18.55 5.14
N PRO A 107 5.99 -19.85 5.50
CA PRO A 107 6.75 -20.20 6.70
C PRO A 107 8.23 -19.82 6.66
N GLU A 108 8.82 -19.61 5.48
CA GLU A 108 10.22 -19.18 5.34
C GLU A 108 10.38 -17.68 5.66
N LEU A 109 9.34 -16.96 5.76
CA LEU A 109 9.36 -15.54 6.11
C LEU A 109 8.72 -15.32 7.50
#